data_ae735790a8790456a67d11945b8a4f12
#
_entry.id   ae735790a8790456a67d11945b8a4f12
#
_cell.length_a   1.000
_cell.length_b   1.000
_cell.length_c   1.000
_cell.angle_alpha   90.00
_cell.angle_beta   90.00
_cell.angle_gamma   90.00
#
_symmetry.space_group_name_H-M   'P 1'
#
loop_
_entity.id
_entity.type
_entity.pdbx_description
1 polymer ?
#
loop_
_entity_poly.entity_id
_entity_poly.type
_entity_poly.pdbx_seq_one_letter_code
_entity_poly.pdbx_strand_id
1 'polypeptide(L)'
;MKFKYTILLFAWFISSSLSHASYLDSLAELIQRGKETEAIAKINRYIQKYPNDPEVKFIYGATLYHFGRTQEAKKVFLHLNRKYPNNPTIKNNLGVLYAKLGEYSAAYIFFGSALRLKPNYQEAKNNQWLVQQKIN
;
A
#
# COMPACT_ATOMS: atom_id res chain seq x y z
N MET A 1 -21.28 0.17 8.73
CA MET A 1 -19.95 -0.21 9.24
C MET A 1 -18.92 0.09 8.16
N LYS A 2 -18.09 1.11 8.37
CA LYS A 2 -17.00 1.42 7.44
C LYS A 2 -15.85 0.47 7.74
N PHE A 3 -15.62 -0.51 6.86
CA PHE A 3 -14.44 -1.36 6.96
C PHE A 3 -13.21 -0.51 6.64
N LYS A 4 -12.40 -0.24 7.64
CA LYS A 4 -11.10 0.42 7.45
C LYS A 4 -10.10 -0.63 7.00
N TYR A 5 -9.96 -0.81 5.70
CA TYR A 5 -8.78 -1.49 5.16
C TYR A 5 -7.59 -0.55 5.36
N THR A 6 -6.67 -0.93 6.24
CA THR A 6 -5.50 -0.11 6.54
C THR A 6 -4.35 -0.58 5.66
N ILE A 7 -3.85 0.30 4.79
CA ILE A 7 -2.54 0.13 4.18
C ILE A 7 -1.51 0.52 5.24
N LEU A 8 -0.68 -0.45 5.63
CA LEU A 8 0.41 -0.21 6.55
C LEU A 8 1.54 0.55 5.83
N LEU A 9 1.58 1.87 6.01
CA LEU A 9 2.65 2.72 5.51
C LEU A 9 4.02 2.39 6.13
N PHE A 10 4.05 1.71 7.28
CA PHE A 10 5.25 1.59 8.11
C PHE A 10 5.91 0.20 8.15
N ALA A 11 5.29 -0.86 7.64
CA ALA A 11 5.81 -2.22 7.83
C ALA A 11 7.07 -2.57 6.99
N TRP A 12 7.46 -1.74 6.05
CA TRP A 12 8.69 -1.92 5.26
C TRP A 12 9.91 -1.20 5.87
N PHE A 13 9.70 -0.34 6.85
CA PHE A 13 10.60 0.76 7.25
C PHE A 13 11.77 0.39 8.18
N ILE A 14 12.08 -0.87 8.44
CA ILE A 14 13.13 -1.20 9.44
C ILE A 14 14.55 -1.11 8.88
N SER A 15 14.75 -0.81 7.61
CA SER A 15 16.08 -0.85 6.98
C SER A 15 16.56 0.40 6.24
N SER A 16 15.78 1.47 6.18
CA SER A 16 16.24 2.65 5.44
C SER A 16 16.94 3.67 6.30
N SER A 17 18.04 4.18 5.77
CA SER A 17 18.94 5.15 6.38
C SER A 17 18.21 6.45 6.81
N LEU A 18 18.72 7.11 7.85
CA LEU A 18 18.31 8.43 8.36
C LEU A 18 18.02 9.51 7.30
N SER A 19 18.49 9.35 6.07
CA SER A 19 18.29 10.30 4.97
C SER A 19 16.85 10.42 4.48
N HIS A 20 16.02 9.38 4.70
CA HIS A 20 14.61 9.36 4.29
C HIS A 20 13.66 9.88 5.39
N ALA A 21 14.05 9.85 6.66
CA ALA A 21 13.19 10.18 7.79
C ALA A 21 12.61 11.61 7.69
N SER A 22 13.44 12.61 7.50
CA SER A 22 13.00 14.02 7.37
C SER A 22 12.07 14.25 6.16
N TYR A 23 12.33 13.53 5.06
CA TYR A 23 11.47 13.58 3.88
C TYR A 23 10.09 12.99 4.19
N LEU A 24 10.05 11.85 4.88
CA LEU A 24 8.81 11.15 5.24
C LEU A 24 7.97 11.95 6.22
N ASP A 25 8.60 12.58 7.22
CA ASP A 25 7.90 13.44 8.18
C ASP A 25 7.17 14.58 7.47
N SER A 26 7.86 15.26 6.54
CA SER A 26 7.26 16.35 5.78
C SER A 26 6.20 15.89 4.77
N LEU A 27 6.32 14.69 4.22
CA LEU A 27 5.28 14.08 3.39
C LEU A 27 4.05 13.70 4.23
N ALA A 28 4.28 13.10 5.40
CA ALA A 28 3.21 12.73 6.33
C ALA A 28 2.41 13.96 6.78
N GLU A 29 3.07 15.07 7.04
CA GLU A 29 2.40 16.34 7.38
C GLU A 29 1.48 16.83 6.24
N LEU A 30 1.94 16.79 4.99
CA LEU A 30 1.11 17.15 3.83
C LEU A 30 -0.10 16.22 3.69
N ILE A 31 0.10 14.92 3.91
CA ILE A 31 -0.98 13.93 3.88
C ILE A 31 -2.01 14.19 4.99
N GLN A 32 -1.56 14.42 6.23
CA GLN A 32 -2.44 14.71 7.36
C GLN A 32 -3.26 16.00 7.16
N ARG A 33 -2.68 16.99 6.51
CA ARG A 33 -3.37 18.25 6.17
C ARG A 33 -4.26 18.16 4.93
N GLY A 34 -4.35 16.99 4.27
CA GLY A 34 -5.13 16.81 3.05
C GLY A 34 -4.58 17.57 1.83
N LYS A 35 -3.29 17.90 1.84
CA LYS A 35 -2.60 18.64 0.78
C LYS A 35 -2.19 17.73 -0.38
N GLU A 36 -3.20 17.19 -1.11
CA GLU A 36 -2.98 16.20 -2.17
C GLU A 36 -1.97 16.66 -3.22
N THR A 37 -2.19 17.84 -3.82
CA THR A 37 -1.34 18.35 -4.91
C THR A 37 0.12 18.49 -4.45
N GLU A 38 0.33 19.03 -3.26
CA GLU A 38 1.65 19.23 -2.70
C GLU A 38 2.33 17.89 -2.34
N ALA A 39 1.58 16.95 -1.77
CA ALA A 39 2.07 15.61 -1.44
C ALA A 39 2.48 14.83 -2.70
N ILE A 40 1.63 14.82 -3.73
CA ILE A 40 1.91 14.15 -5.00
C ILE A 40 3.10 14.80 -5.72
N ALA A 41 3.18 16.11 -5.77
CA ALA A 41 4.32 16.81 -6.35
C ALA A 41 5.63 16.51 -5.61
N LYS A 42 5.56 16.40 -4.28
CA LYS A 42 6.71 16.05 -3.44
C LYS A 42 7.20 14.63 -3.74
N ILE A 43 6.31 13.64 -3.71
CA ILE A 43 6.70 12.25 -3.96
C ILE A 43 7.20 12.04 -5.41
N ASN A 44 6.63 12.72 -6.40
CA ASN A 44 7.09 12.65 -7.78
C ASN A 44 8.53 13.15 -7.93
N ARG A 45 8.90 14.26 -7.28
CA ARG A 45 10.30 14.71 -7.25
C ARG A 45 11.24 13.68 -6.63
N TYR A 46 10.74 12.98 -5.61
CA TYR A 46 11.53 11.95 -4.94
C TYR A 46 11.71 10.70 -5.81
N ILE A 47 10.68 10.29 -6.57
CA ILE A 47 10.76 9.22 -7.57
C ILE A 47 11.80 9.58 -8.66
N GLN A 48 11.83 10.83 -9.12
CA GLN A 48 12.82 11.27 -10.11
C GLN A 48 14.27 11.16 -9.57
N LYS A 49 14.45 11.43 -8.28
CA LYS A 49 15.75 11.28 -7.61
C LYS A 49 16.14 9.82 -7.37
N TYR A 50 15.16 8.97 -7.08
CA TYR A 50 15.35 7.56 -6.73
C TYR A 50 14.43 6.64 -7.56
N PRO A 51 14.61 6.58 -8.89
CA PRO A 51 13.66 5.94 -9.81
C PRO A 51 13.55 4.42 -9.65
N ASN A 52 14.58 3.78 -9.09
CA ASN A 52 14.65 2.34 -8.89
C ASN A 52 14.41 1.90 -7.45
N ASP A 53 14.12 2.84 -6.55
CA ASP A 53 13.87 2.53 -5.15
C ASP A 53 12.44 1.98 -4.97
N PRO A 54 12.28 0.72 -4.53
CA PRO A 54 10.96 0.11 -4.35
C PRO A 54 10.18 0.75 -3.20
N GLU A 55 10.87 1.26 -2.18
CA GLU A 55 10.26 1.92 -1.04
C GLU A 55 9.58 3.23 -1.45
N VAL A 56 10.26 4.03 -2.26
CA VAL A 56 9.70 5.28 -2.80
C VAL A 56 8.44 5.01 -3.63
N LYS A 57 8.46 3.95 -4.46
CA LYS A 57 7.29 3.54 -5.24
C LYS A 57 6.15 3.02 -4.36
N PHE A 58 6.48 2.29 -3.29
CA PHE A 58 5.50 1.83 -2.30
C PHE A 58 4.81 3.03 -1.63
N ILE A 59 5.58 4.01 -1.16
CA ILE A 59 5.05 5.24 -0.54
C ILE A 59 4.17 6.01 -1.53
N TYR A 60 4.56 6.08 -2.80
CA TYR A 60 3.74 6.70 -3.84
C TYR A 60 2.38 6.01 -3.99
N GLY A 61 2.37 4.68 -4.12
CA GLY A 61 1.12 3.92 -4.19
C GLY A 61 0.23 4.11 -2.96
N ALA A 62 0.82 4.12 -1.76
CA ALA A 62 0.11 4.36 -0.51
C ALA A 62 -0.45 5.79 -0.41
N THR A 63 0.30 6.78 -0.87
CA THR A 63 -0.15 8.19 -0.93
C THR A 63 -1.33 8.35 -1.89
N LEU A 64 -1.27 7.75 -3.08
CA LEU A 64 -2.37 7.70 -4.02
C LEU A 64 -3.64 7.09 -3.40
N TYR A 65 -3.49 5.96 -2.70
CA TYR A 65 -4.61 5.32 -2.01
C TYR A 65 -5.22 6.22 -0.94
N HIS A 66 -4.38 6.88 -0.14
CA HIS A 66 -4.83 7.81 0.91
C HIS A 66 -5.74 8.90 0.35
N PHE A 67 -5.43 9.45 -0.81
CA PHE A 67 -6.22 10.48 -1.49
C PHE A 67 -7.36 9.91 -2.36
N GLY A 68 -7.69 8.63 -2.24
CA GLY A 68 -8.80 8.01 -2.97
C GLY A 68 -8.49 7.66 -4.43
N ARG A 69 -7.25 7.84 -4.89
CA ARG A 69 -6.82 7.47 -6.25
C ARG A 69 -6.52 5.97 -6.34
N THR A 70 -7.52 5.16 -5.99
CA THR A 70 -7.37 3.71 -5.76
C THR A 70 -6.94 2.95 -7.02
N GLN A 71 -7.46 3.30 -8.20
CA GLN A 71 -7.06 2.65 -9.46
C GLN A 71 -5.58 2.91 -9.81
N GLU A 72 -5.10 4.12 -9.57
CA GLU A 72 -3.71 4.47 -9.81
C GLU A 72 -2.79 3.77 -8.81
N ALA A 73 -3.17 3.76 -7.53
CA ALA A 73 -2.48 2.98 -6.50
C ALA A 73 -2.38 1.50 -6.89
N LYS A 74 -3.48 0.90 -7.39
CA LYS A 74 -3.49 -0.50 -7.85
C LYS A 74 -2.45 -0.75 -8.96
N LYS A 75 -2.33 0.15 -9.93
CA LYS A 75 -1.31 0.03 -10.99
C LYS A 75 0.11 0.03 -10.43
N VAL A 76 0.39 0.91 -9.46
CA VAL A 76 1.70 0.98 -8.79
C VAL A 76 2.01 -0.33 -8.04
N PHE A 77 1.07 -0.82 -7.24
CA PHE A 77 1.26 -2.06 -6.48
C PHE A 77 1.32 -3.31 -7.36
N LEU A 78 0.60 -3.37 -8.47
CA LEU A 78 0.74 -4.46 -9.45
C LEU A 78 2.14 -4.47 -10.08
N HIS A 79 2.70 -3.29 -10.40
CA HIS A 79 4.07 -3.20 -10.88
C HIS A 79 5.07 -3.69 -9.81
N LEU A 80 4.91 -3.26 -8.56
CA LEU A 80 5.74 -3.73 -7.45
C LEU A 80 5.62 -5.23 -7.24
N ASN A 81 4.41 -5.81 -7.34
CA ASN A 81 4.19 -7.24 -7.17
C ASN A 81 4.86 -8.08 -8.27
N ARG A 82 4.90 -7.60 -9.50
CA ARG A 82 5.64 -8.28 -10.59
C ARG A 82 7.14 -8.31 -10.31
N LYS A 83 7.67 -7.23 -9.75
CA LYS A 83 9.10 -7.10 -9.46
C LYS A 83 9.52 -7.80 -8.17
N TYR A 84 8.61 -7.84 -7.18
CA TYR A 84 8.83 -8.43 -5.85
C TYR A 84 7.72 -9.42 -5.49
N PRO A 85 7.60 -10.56 -6.22
CA PRO A 85 6.46 -11.47 -6.12
C PRO A 85 6.31 -12.18 -4.76
N ASN A 86 7.40 -12.23 -3.98
CA ASN A 86 7.44 -12.89 -2.67
C ASN A 86 7.34 -11.90 -1.50
N ASN A 87 6.81 -10.70 -1.73
CA ASN A 87 6.61 -9.73 -0.68
C ASN A 87 5.17 -9.78 -0.14
N PRO A 88 4.95 -10.24 1.11
CA PRO A 88 3.61 -10.37 1.68
C PRO A 88 2.91 -9.02 1.90
N THR A 89 3.66 -7.96 2.17
CA THR A 89 3.09 -6.62 2.39
C THR A 89 2.51 -6.06 1.09
N ILE A 90 3.21 -6.21 -0.04
CA ILE A 90 2.69 -5.80 -1.36
C ILE A 90 1.41 -6.56 -1.68
N LYS A 91 1.38 -7.87 -1.43
CA LYS A 91 0.18 -8.70 -1.67
C LYS A 91 -0.99 -8.28 -0.77
N ASN A 92 -0.75 -8.04 0.51
CA ASN A 92 -1.80 -7.55 1.40
C ASN A 92 -2.35 -6.20 0.92
N ASN A 93 -1.51 -5.27 0.50
CA ASN A 93 -1.95 -3.97 -0.02
C ASN A 93 -2.73 -4.09 -1.33
N LEU A 94 -2.35 -5.00 -2.22
CA LEU A 94 -3.17 -5.32 -3.39
C LEU A 94 -4.54 -5.85 -2.98
N GLY A 95 -4.61 -6.75 -2.00
CA GLY A 95 -5.89 -7.21 -1.45
C GLY A 95 -6.76 -6.06 -0.96
N VAL A 96 -6.18 -5.10 -0.22
CA VAL A 96 -6.89 -3.89 0.24
C VAL A 96 -7.42 -3.07 -0.93
N LEU A 97 -6.61 -2.85 -1.97
CA LEU A 97 -6.99 -2.07 -3.15
C LEU A 97 -8.12 -2.73 -3.93
N TYR A 98 -8.04 -4.05 -4.14
CA TYR A 98 -9.12 -4.82 -4.79
C TYR A 98 -10.41 -4.78 -3.97
N ALA A 99 -10.32 -4.95 -2.64
CA ALA A 99 -11.49 -4.85 -1.75
C ALA A 99 -12.13 -3.45 -1.80
N LYS A 100 -11.30 -2.40 -1.84
CA LYS A 100 -11.78 -1.01 -1.95
C LYS A 100 -12.53 -0.76 -3.27
N LEU A 101 -12.17 -1.48 -4.33
CA LEU A 101 -12.81 -1.41 -5.64
C LEU A 101 -14.03 -2.35 -5.76
N GLY A 102 -14.38 -3.09 -4.70
CA GLY A 102 -15.47 -4.08 -4.71
C GLY A 102 -15.12 -5.41 -5.34
N GLU A 103 -13.87 -5.61 -5.74
CA GLU A 103 -13.37 -6.84 -6.37
C GLU A 103 -12.98 -7.86 -5.27
N TYR A 104 -13.98 -8.31 -4.47
CA TYR A 104 -13.75 -9.07 -3.24
C TYR A 104 -13.09 -10.43 -3.46
N SER A 105 -13.43 -11.14 -4.54
CA SER A 105 -12.81 -12.43 -4.86
C SER A 105 -11.31 -12.29 -5.15
N ALA A 106 -10.93 -11.27 -5.91
CA ALA A 106 -9.51 -10.96 -6.15
C ALA A 106 -8.80 -10.56 -4.85
N ALA A 107 -9.44 -9.75 -4.02
CA ALA A 107 -8.92 -9.35 -2.71
C ALA A 107 -8.64 -10.58 -1.83
N TYR A 108 -9.59 -11.52 -1.76
CA TYR A 108 -9.45 -12.76 -1.00
C TYR A 108 -8.21 -13.56 -1.44
N ILE A 109 -7.99 -13.69 -2.76
CA ILE A 109 -6.84 -14.38 -3.33
C ILE A 109 -5.53 -13.70 -2.92
N PHE A 110 -5.46 -12.37 -2.99
CA PHE A 110 -4.26 -11.63 -2.61
C PHE A 110 -3.95 -11.73 -1.12
N PHE A 111 -4.94 -11.64 -0.23
CA PHE A 111 -4.75 -11.87 1.20
C PHE A 111 -4.29 -13.30 1.49
N GLY A 112 -4.87 -14.31 0.84
CA GLY A 112 -4.43 -15.69 0.94
C GLY A 112 -2.99 -15.89 0.47
N SER A 113 -2.59 -15.18 -0.59
CA SER A 113 -1.22 -15.20 -1.09
C SER A 113 -0.22 -14.56 -0.11
N ALA A 114 -0.62 -13.46 0.54
CA ALA A 114 0.17 -12.84 1.61
C ALA A 114 0.35 -13.80 2.79
N LEU A 115 -0.70 -14.52 3.18
CA LEU A 115 -0.69 -15.48 4.28
C LEU A 115 0.14 -16.74 3.99
N ARG A 116 0.20 -17.18 2.73
CA ARG A 116 1.13 -18.28 2.36
C ARG A 116 2.60 -17.88 2.55
N LEU A 117 2.94 -16.60 2.33
CA LEU A 117 4.29 -16.08 2.53
C LEU A 117 4.59 -15.74 4.00
N LYS A 118 3.57 -15.27 4.73
CA LYS A 118 3.67 -14.88 6.13
C LYS A 118 2.44 -15.37 6.90
N PRO A 119 2.45 -16.63 7.41
CA PRO A 119 1.27 -17.24 8.05
C PRO A 119 0.74 -16.52 9.29
N ASN A 120 1.58 -15.76 10.00
CA ASN A 120 1.22 -14.97 11.18
C ASN A 120 0.89 -13.50 10.88
N TYR A 121 0.61 -13.15 9.61
CA TYR A 121 0.27 -11.79 9.21
C TYR A 121 -1.16 -11.44 9.63
N GLN A 122 -1.32 -10.88 10.83
CA GLN A 122 -2.63 -10.67 11.44
C GLN A 122 -3.55 -9.77 10.62
N GLU A 123 -3.02 -8.70 10.03
CA GLU A 123 -3.80 -7.79 9.19
C GLU A 123 -4.36 -8.50 7.95
N ALA A 124 -3.56 -9.33 7.31
CA ALA A 124 -4.02 -10.10 6.15
C ALA A 124 -5.10 -11.13 6.54
N LYS A 125 -4.99 -11.76 7.71
CA LYS A 125 -6.05 -12.65 8.25
C LYS A 125 -7.35 -11.90 8.46
N ASN A 126 -7.30 -10.76 9.13
CA ASN A 126 -8.48 -9.94 9.40
C ASN A 126 -9.12 -9.45 8.10
N ASN A 127 -8.31 -8.97 7.16
CA ASN A 127 -8.77 -8.48 5.88
C ASN A 127 -9.40 -9.61 5.04
N GLN A 128 -8.78 -10.79 5.02
CA GLN A 128 -9.32 -11.96 4.30
C GLN A 128 -10.67 -12.39 4.87
N TRP A 129 -10.81 -12.44 6.19
CA TRP A 129 -12.09 -12.74 6.85
C TRP A 129 -13.16 -11.71 6.47
N LEU A 130 -12.83 -10.41 6.47
CA LEU A 130 -13.77 -9.34 6.13
C LEU A 130 -14.29 -9.46 4.69
N VAL A 131 -13.41 -9.73 3.72
CA VAL A 131 -13.84 -9.87 2.33
C VAL A 131 -14.60 -11.16 2.08
N GLN A 132 -14.31 -12.24 2.84
CA GLN A 132 -15.07 -13.48 2.78
C GLN A 132 -16.55 -13.24 3.09
N GLN A 133 -16.87 -12.37 4.05
CA GLN A 133 -18.25 -12.00 4.39
C GLN A 133 -18.97 -11.24 3.26
N LYS A 134 -18.21 -10.69 2.30
CA LYS A 134 -18.75 -9.96 1.14
C LYS A 134 -18.95 -10.85 -0.10
N ILE A 135 -18.29 -12.00 -0.14
CA ILE A 135 -18.40 -12.98 -1.24
C ILE A 135 -19.59 -13.91 -1.00
N ASN A 136 -19.87 -14.23 0.25
CA ASN A 136 -20.99 -15.08 0.67
C ASN A 136 -22.28 -14.21 0.76
#